data_11d5354a6cff1f2c5e5b57e185b1d995
#
_entry.id   11d5354a6cff1f2c5e5b57e185b1d995
#
_cell.length_a   1.000
_cell.length_b   1.000
_cell.length_c   1.000
_cell.angle_alpha   90.00
_cell.angle_beta   90.00
_cell.angle_gamma   90.00
#
_symmetry.space_group_name_H-M   'P 1'
#
loop_
_entity.id
_entity.type
_entity.pdbx_description
1 polymer ?
#
loop_
_entity_poly.entity_id
_entity_poly.type
_entity_poly.pdbx_seq_one_letter_code
_entity_poly.pdbx_strand_id
1 'polypeptide(L)'
;MLYDVKTTRKLEKKIISQNNPELSLMFKAGTAIFNHINELNKKDIIILIGPGNNGGDGYALAIQAFLNNYNINCIELIESKGTSKQLKLLAKNLGIKIKKKLPDKKLVSKGSIIIDSILGIGLSREPKGSILEAIKWTNSLKNKAFIISIDIPSGLNASNGETFNNVVNANQTIMCLTQKQGCFTGKGPMHCGDIFFQDLGFKNIEKISKGTSYLLNGFEYKQLKRNRISHKGTFGNLLIVGGYDGMEGAANLSGLAALRTGVGKVYILNNSKKKNNEIIFIKNSLIELKKILPKISAIVIGPGLGKNADEVLRYLWKTNKPIVLDADGLNWLSKNFNKKRTSETIYTPHHGEARTLLNRDFSDKFSAIKKLKKKYGGTWILKGAGTI
;
A
#
# COMPACT_ATOMS: atom_id res chain seq x y z
N MET A 1 -12.25 0.42 1.14
CA MET A 1 -11.96 0.43 -0.31
C MET A 1 -10.92 1.49 -0.59
N LEU A 2 -10.01 1.27 -1.56
CA LEU A 2 -8.96 2.23 -1.92
C LEU A 2 -9.19 2.77 -3.34
N TYR A 3 -8.74 3.99 -3.59
CA TYR A 3 -8.98 4.72 -4.83
C TYR A 3 -7.65 5.23 -5.42
N ASP A 4 -7.52 5.14 -6.74
CA ASP A 4 -6.49 5.87 -7.49
C ASP A 4 -6.94 7.30 -7.80
N VAL A 5 -6.03 8.12 -8.32
CA VAL A 5 -6.31 9.52 -8.67
C VAL A 5 -7.47 9.67 -9.65
N LYS A 6 -7.51 8.80 -10.67
CA LYS A 6 -8.54 8.86 -11.71
C LYS A 6 -9.95 8.60 -11.14
N THR A 7 -10.04 7.60 -10.28
CA THR A 7 -11.31 7.19 -9.68
C THR A 7 -11.77 8.18 -8.61
N THR A 8 -10.82 8.74 -7.82
CA THR A 8 -11.10 9.82 -6.87
C THR A 8 -11.69 11.02 -7.59
N ARG A 9 -11.02 11.53 -8.64
CA ARG A 9 -11.54 12.68 -9.43
C ARG A 9 -12.90 12.42 -10.06
N LYS A 10 -13.16 11.19 -10.52
CA LYS A 10 -14.48 10.81 -11.04
C LYS A 10 -15.54 10.86 -9.95
N LEU A 11 -15.22 10.41 -8.75
CA LEU A 11 -16.12 10.46 -7.60
C LEU A 11 -16.41 11.91 -7.20
N GLU A 12 -15.37 12.74 -7.03
CA GLU A 12 -15.52 14.17 -6.70
C GLU A 12 -16.44 14.89 -7.67
N LYS A 13 -16.22 14.70 -8.98
CA LYS A 13 -17.09 15.29 -10.01
C LYS A 13 -18.54 14.86 -9.88
N LYS A 14 -18.81 13.57 -9.57
CA LYS A 14 -20.17 13.08 -9.36
C LYS A 14 -20.81 13.69 -8.11
N ILE A 15 -20.07 13.83 -7.03
CA ILE A 15 -20.56 14.44 -5.79
C ILE A 15 -20.89 15.93 -6.03
N ILE A 16 -20.00 16.65 -6.71
CA ILE A 16 -20.21 18.07 -7.04
C ILE A 16 -21.46 18.24 -7.93
N SER A 17 -21.67 17.36 -8.91
CA SER A 17 -22.86 17.42 -9.77
C SER A 17 -24.18 17.10 -9.04
N GLN A 18 -24.13 16.56 -7.83
CA GLN A 18 -25.28 16.26 -6.98
C GLN A 18 -25.56 17.36 -5.94
N ASN A 19 -25.43 18.62 -6.31
CA ASN A 19 -25.63 19.79 -5.46
C ASN A 19 -24.70 19.88 -4.21
N ASN A 20 -23.48 19.37 -4.32
CA ASN A 20 -22.44 19.54 -3.33
C ASN A 20 -21.33 20.42 -3.90
N PRO A 21 -21.41 21.76 -3.80
CA PRO A 21 -20.39 22.66 -4.32
C PRO A 21 -18.99 22.32 -3.80
N GLU A 22 -17.95 22.48 -4.61
CA GLU A 22 -16.55 22.21 -4.24
C GLU A 22 -16.16 22.97 -2.96
N LEU A 23 -16.66 24.21 -2.81
CA LEU A 23 -16.48 25.02 -1.61
C LEU A 23 -17.00 24.31 -0.33
N SER A 24 -18.18 23.69 -0.43
CA SER A 24 -18.77 22.93 0.69
C SER A 24 -17.92 21.71 1.05
N LEU A 25 -17.36 21.02 0.07
CA LEU A 25 -16.46 19.88 0.32
C LEU A 25 -15.20 20.33 1.06
N MET A 26 -14.58 21.45 0.64
CA MET A 26 -13.42 22.02 1.31
C MET A 26 -13.73 22.45 2.74
N PHE A 27 -14.89 23.07 3.01
CA PHE A 27 -15.30 23.38 4.38
C PHE A 27 -15.50 22.14 5.24
N LYS A 28 -16.13 21.09 4.70
CA LYS A 28 -16.26 19.80 5.41
C LYS A 28 -14.89 19.19 5.72
N ALA A 29 -13.95 19.23 4.77
CA ALA A 29 -12.59 18.76 4.98
C ALA A 29 -11.89 19.60 6.07
N GLY A 30 -11.90 20.93 5.98
CA GLY A 30 -11.30 21.81 6.97
C GLY A 30 -11.86 21.58 8.38
N THR A 31 -13.18 21.41 8.51
CA THR A 31 -13.85 21.10 9.79
C THR A 31 -13.41 19.75 10.33
N ALA A 32 -13.41 18.71 9.50
CA ALA A 32 -13.01 17.36 9.93
C ALA A 32 -11.54 17.30 10.38
N ILE A 33 -10.66 18.00 9.64
CA ILE A 33 -9.24 18.11 10.00
C ILE A 33 -9.08 18.91 11.28
N PHE A 34 -9.81 20.01 11.45
CA PHE A 34 -9.78 20.82 12.66
C PHE A 34 -10.19 20.00 13.89
N ASN A 35 -11.28 19.25 13.80
CA ASN A 35 -11.74 18.40 14.90
C ASN A 35 -10.66 17.39 15.34
N HIS A 36 -9.96 16.78 14.37
CA HIS A 36 -8.84 15.88 14.67
C HIS A 36 -7.67 16.60 15.34
N ILE A 37 -7.30 17.80 14.87
CA ILE A 37 -6.19 18.59 15.44
C ILE A 37 -6.54 19.08 16.84
N ASN A 38 -7.79 19.42 17.09
CA ASN A 38 -8.24 19.91 18.38
C ASN A 38 -8.03 18.87 19.52
N GLU A 39 -8.11 17.57 19.20
CA GLU A 39 -7.81 16.47 20.12
C GLU A 39 -6.33 16.42 20.55
N LEU A 40 -5.42 17.01 19.75
CA LEU A 40 -3.98 17.02 20.05
C LEU A 40 -3.58 18.07 21.09
N ASN A 41 -4.48 18.96 21.52
CA ASN A 41 -4.26 20.02 22.52
C ASN A 41 -3.06 20.95 22.22
N LYS A 42 -2.78 21.23 20.93
CA LYS A 42 -1.69 22.09 20.46
C LYS A 42 -2.28 23.27 19.69
N LYS A 43 -2.00 24.50 20.14
CA LYS A 43 -2.64 25.71 19.59
C LYS A 43 -1.80 26.49 18.58
N ASP A 44 -0.52 26.18 18.40
CA ASP A 44 0.34 26.83 17.41
C ASP A 44 0.36 26.03 16.11
N ILE A 45 -0.21 26.60 15.05
CA ILE A 45 -0.36 25.93 13.75
C ILE A 45 0.31 26.74 12.65
N ILE A 46 1.18 26.10 11.87
CA ILE A 46 1.74 26.62 10.63
C ILE A 46 1.12 25.86 9.47
N ILE A 47 0.41 26.54 8.58
CA ILE A 47 -0.27 25.93 7.44
C ILE A 47 0.46 26.32 6.16
N LEU A 48 1.02 25.33 5.47
CA LEU A 48 1.69 25.51 4.19
C LEU A 48 0.69 25.27 3.06
N ILE A 49 0.39 26.30 2.31
CA ILE A 49 -0.72 26.35 1.37
C ILE A 49 -0.19 26.32 -0.08
N GLY A 50 -0.62 25.35 -0.84
CA GLY A 50 -0.36 25.21 -2.26
C GLY A 50 -1.44 25.84 -3.14
N PRO A 51 -1.28 25.79 -4.48
CA PRO A 51 -2.14 26.53 -5.42
C PRO A 51 -3.49 25.85 -5.73
N GLY A 52 -3.65 24.57 -5.38
CA GLY A 52 -4.80 23.73 -5.76
C GLY A 52 -5.81 23.52 -4.64
N ASN A 53 -6.67 22.49 -4.82
CA ASN A 53 -7.75 22.16 -3.88
C ASN A 53 -7.21 21.77 -2.50
N ASN A 54 -6.09 21.08 -2.42
CA ASN A 54 -5.44 20.78 -1.12
C ASN A 54 -5.09 22.04 -0.34
N GLY A 55 -4.64 23.12 -1.04
CA GLY A 55 -4.47 24.44 -0.47
C GLY A 55 -5.79 25.06 -0.01
N GLY A 56 -6.89 24.79 -0.71
CA GLY A 56 -8.24 25.17 -0.31
C GLY A 56 -8.66 24.54 1.01
N ASP A 57 -8.41 23.25 1.18
CA ASP A 57 -8.64 22.54 2.45
C ASP A 57 -7.82 23.16 3.59
N GLY A 58 -6.57 23.58 3.30
CA GLY A 58 -5.71 24.31 4.22
C GLY A 58 -6.29 25.67 4.63
N TYR A 59 -6.88 26.43 3.72
CA TYR A 59 -7.58 27.68 4.08
C TYR A 59 -8.85 27.42 4.89
N ALA A 60 -9.64 26.39 4.54
CA ALA A 60 -10.82 26.01 5.29
C ALA A 60 -10.44 25.62 6.74
N LEU A 61 -9.37 24.86 6.91
CA LEU A 61 -8.80 24.55 8.22
C LEU A 61 -8.37 25.83 8.95
N ALA A 62 -7.68 26.77 8.28
CA ALA A 62 -7.23 28.02 8.88
C ALA A 62 -8.41 28.83 9.43
N ILE A 63 -9.51 28.91 8.69
CA ILE A 63 -10.75 29.58 9.11
C ILE A 63 -11.31 28.92 10.38
N GLN A 64 -11.43 27.59 10.40
CA GLN A 64 -11.92 26.88 11.57
C GLN A 64 -11.03 27.08 12.80
N ALA A 65 -9.72 26.98 12.63
CA ALA A 65 -8.77 27.18 13.71
C ALA A 65 -8.78 28.61 14.25
N PHE A 66 -8.90 29.63 13.36
CA PHE A 66 -9.00 31.05 13.74
C PHE A 66 -10.26 31.30 14.57
N LEU A 67 -11.41 30.82 14.15
CA LEU A 67 -12.68 30.98 14.86
C LEU A 67 -12.67 30.32 16.24
N ASN A 68 -11.75 29.35 16.46
CA ASN A 68 -11.56 28.67 17.75
C ASN A 68 -10.33 29.16 18.53
N ASN A 69 -9.85 30.37 18.24
CA ASN A 69 -8.76 31.04 18.95
C ASN A 69 -7.40 30.31 18.93
N TYR A 70 -7.09 29.63 17.81
CA TYR A 70 -5.77 29.09 17.60
C TYR A 70 -4.79 30.13 17.06
N ASN A 71 -3.52 30.03 17.43
CA ASN A 71 -2.45 30.84 16.85
C ASN A 71 -2.05 30.27 15.49
N ILE A 72 -2.40 30.98 14.41
CA ILE A 72 -2.25 30.49 13.04
C ILE A 72 -1.23 31.30 12.25
N ASN A 73 -0.38 30.60 11.55
CA ASN A 73 0.57 31.20 10.61
C ASN A 73 0.36 30.57 9.21
N CYS A 74 -0.41 31.21 8.34
CA CYS A 74 -0.66 30.78 6.97
C CYS A 74 0.45 31.18 6.02
N ILE A 75 1.03 30.25 5.28
CA ILE A 75 2.10 30.51 4.30
C ILE A 75 1.61 30.06 2.92
N GLU A 76 1.28 31.02 2.07
CA GLU A 76 0.92 30.75 0.67
C GLU A 76 2.19 30.67 -0.19
N LEU A 77 2.51 29.48 -0.68
CA LEU A 77 3.73 29.22 -1.45
C LEU A 77 3.61 29.65 -2.91
N ILE A 78 2.45 29.44 -3.49
CA ILE A 78 2.08 29.83 -4.85
C ILE A 78 0.66 30.36 -4.81
N GLU A 79 0.35 31.33 -5.65
CA GLU A 79 -0.96 31.98 -5.68
C GLU A 79 -2.10 30.96 -5.96
N SER A 80 -3.10 31.00 -5.10
CA SER A 80 -4.25 30.11 -5.14
C SER A 80 -5.18 30.42 -6.31
N LYS A 81 -5.80 29.38 -6.88
CA LYS A 81 -6.68 29.45 -8.04
C LYS A 81 -8.05 28.82 -7.71
N GLY A 82 -9.05 29.13 -8.56
CA GLY A 82 -10.38 28.51 -8.44
C GLY A 82 -11.03 28.72 -7.07
N THR A 83 -11.63 27.66 -6.54
CA THR A 83 -12.33 27.66 -5.24
C THR A 83 -11.39 27.96 -4.06
N SER A 84 -10.12 27.55 -4.13
CA SER A 84 -9.10 27.88 -3.13
C SER A 84 -8.88 29.39 -3.00
N LYS A 85 -8.98 30.16 -4.12
CA LYS A 85 -8.91 31.63 -4.09
C LYS A 85 -10.10 32.26 -3.35
N GLN A 86 -11.30 31.67 -3.45
CA GLN A 86 -12.48 32.16 -2.71
C GLN A 86 -12.26 31.99 -1.18
N LEU A 87 -11.76 30.83 -0.75
CA LEU A 87 -11.43 30.58 0.66
C LEU A 87 -10.32 31.49 1.16
N LYS A 88 -9.30 31.80 0.34
CA LYS A 88 -8.28 32.79 0.66
C LYS A 88 -8.88 34.20 0.93
N LEU A 89 -9.83 34.63 0.09
CA LEU A 89 -10.51 35.91 0.27
C LEU A 89 -11.31 35.93 1.59
N LEU A 90 -12.06 34.86 1.87
CA LEU A 90 -12.79 34.71 3.12
C LEU A 90 -11.85 34.76 4.33
N ALA A 91 -10.74 34.00 4.29
CA ALA A 91 -9.75 33.99 5.36
C ALA A 91 -9.18 35.44 5.62
N LYS A 92 -8.87 36.18 4.55
CA LYS A 92 -8.41 37.59 4.67
C LYS A 92 -9.47 38.48 5.28
N ASN A 93 -10.72 38.38 4.85
CA ASN A 93 -11.83 39.18 5.39
C ASN A 93 -12.08 38.93 6.88
N LEU A 94 -11.78 37.70 7.35
CA LEU A 94 -11.79 37.38 8.78
C LEU A 94 -10.56 37.86 9.56
N GLY A 95 -9.58 38.48 8.90
CA GLY A 95 -8.37 39.00 9.53
C GLY A 95 -7.19 38.04 9.60
N ILE A 96 -7.27 36.85 8.97
CA ILE A 96 -6.17 35.88 8.95
C ILE A 96 -5.02 36.42 8.10
N LYS A 97 -3.84 36.56 8.73
CA LYS A 97 -2.62 37.04 8.07
C LYS A 97 -2.02 35.94 7.20
N ILE A 98 -1.92 36.16 5.88
CA ILE A 98 -1.34 35.22 4.91
C ILE A 98 0.03 35.76 4.47
N LYS A 99 1.07 35.01 4.78
CA LYS A 99 2.46 35.30 4.43
C LYS A 99 2.88 34.51 3.19
N LYS A 100 3.96 34.98 2.52
CA LYS A 100 4.56 34.29 1.35
C LYS A 100 5.90 33.63 1.68
N LYS A 101 6.53 34.01 2.79
CA LYS A 101 7.85 33.50 3.20
C LYS A 101 7.71 32.51 4.35
N LEU A 102 8.44 31.40 4.26
CA LEU A 102 8.59 30.46 5.36
C LEU A 102 9.21 31.17 6.58
N PRO A 103 8.74 30.87 7.79
CA PRO A 103 9.36 31.43 8.99
C PRO A 103 10.77 30.85 9.21
N ASP A 104 11.62 31.60 9.92
CA ASP A 104 12.89 31.04 10.39
C ASP A 104 12.59 29.79 11.27
N LYS A 105 13.36 28.74 11.04
CA LYS A 105 13.21 27.47 11.79
C LYS A 105 13.41 27.65 13.30
N LYS A 106 14.20 28.64 13.69
CA LYS A 106 14.41 29.01 15.10
C LYS A 106 13.14 29.51 15.77
N LEU A 107 12.27 30.20 15.02
CA LEU A 107 11.01 30.78 15.50
C LEU A 107 9.87 29.78 15.57
N VAL A 108 10.04 28.56 15.05
CA VAL A 108 9.04 27.48 15.20
C VAL A 108 9.11 26.93 16.62
N SER A 109 8.04 27.02 17.37
CA SER A 109 7.97 26.52 18.75
C SER A 109 8.04 24.99 18.79
N LYS A 110 8.68 24.44 19.83
CA LYS A 110 8.68 23.00 20.05
C LYS A 110 7.24 22.52 20.29
N GLY A 111 6.81 21.51 19.53
CA GLY A 111 5.44 20.98 19.62
C GLY A 111 4.41 21.71 18.77
N SER A 112 4.77 22.75 17.99
CA SER A 112 3.87 23.31 16.96
C SER A 112 3.41 22.25 15.98
N ILE A 113 2.23 22.44 15.40
CA ILE A 113 1.74 21.63 14.28
C ILE A 113 2.12 22.32 12.96
N ILE A 114 2.71 21.56 12.05
CA ILE A 114 2.90 21.97 10.65
C ILE A 114 1.93 21.20 9.79
N ILE A 115 1.08 21.92 9.08
CA ILE A 115 0.11 21.36 8.15
C ILE A 115 0.68 21.44 6.73
N ASP A 116 0.85 20.29 6.12
CA ASP A 116 1.15 20.14 4.71
C ASP A 116 -0.15 20.08 3.91
N SER A 117 -0.57 21.23 3.39
CA SER A 117 -1.64 21.36 2.39
C SER A 117 -1.11 21.89 1.06
N ILE A 118 0.13 21.49 0.70
CA ILE A 118 0.84 22.03 -0.47
C ILE A 118 0.36 21.35 -1.75
N LEU A 119 0.48 20.03 -1.84
CA LEU A 119 0.10 19.24 -3.00
C LEU A 119 -0.79 18.07 -2.58
N GLY A 120 -1.90 17.87 -3.27
CA GLY A 120 -2.78 16.72 -3.12
C GLY A 120 -2.61 15.72 -4.28
N ILE A 121 -3.69 15.05 -4.65
CA ILE A 121 -3.74 14.02 -5.71
C ILE A 121 -3.34 14.51 -7.12
N GLY A 122 -3.17 15.81 -7.31
CA GLY A 122 -2.82 16.43 -8.60
C GLY A 122 -1.34 16.34 -9.00
N LEU A 123 -0.51 15.73 -8.19
CA LEU A 123 0.93 15.62 -8.44
C LEU A 123 1.23 14.80 -9.70
N SER A 124 1.83 15.44 -10.71
CA SER A 124 2.19 14.83 -11.98
C SER A 124 3.67 15.03 -12.36
N ARG A 125 4.40 15.83 -11.62
CA ARG A 125 5.80 16.18 -11.88
C ARG A 125 6.54 16.46 -10.58
N GLU A 126 7.87 16.43 -10.62
CA GLU A 126 8.72 16.70 -9.48
C GLU A 126 8.47 18.12 -8.93
N PRO A 127 8.31 18.28 -7.60
CA PRO A 127 8.20 19.57 -6.95
C PRO A 127 9.44 20.44 -7.19
N LYS A 128 9.26 21.73 -7.51
CA LYS A 128 10.34 22.70 -7.77
C LYS A 128 10.06 24.02 -7.06
N GLY A 129 11.08 24.90 -6.97
CA GLY A 129 10.98 26.25 -6.41
C GLY A 129 10.46 26.26 -4.98
N SER A 130 9.55 27.20 -4.66
CA SER A 130 9.00 27.39 -3.31
C SER A 130 8.32 26.15 -2.72
N ILE A 131 7.74 25.29 -3.56
CA ILE A 131 7.16 23.99 -3.11
C ILE A 131 8.26 23.07 -2.61
N LEU A 132 9.34 22.89 -3.37
CA LEU A 132 10.48 22.07 -2.98
C LEU A 132 11.14 22.60 -1.70
N GLU A 133 11.32 23.91 -1.61
CA GLU A 133 11.85 24.57 -0.41
C GLU A 133 10.98 24.31 0.81
N ALA A 134 9.66 24.41 0.67
CA ALA A 134 8.70 24.13 1.74
C ALA A 134 8.75 22.67 2.20
N ILE A 135 8.85 21.71 1.28
CA ILE A 135 9.00 20.29 1.62
C ILE A 135 10.29 20.06 2.42
N LYS A 136 11.42 20.60 1.95
CA LYS A 136 12.71 20.49 2.66
C LYS A 136 12.67 21.18 4.03
N TRP A 137 12.06 22.37 4.11
CA TRP A 137 11.88 23.08 5.34
C TRP A 137 11.05 22.28 6.35
N THR A 138 9.91 21.73 5.94
CA THR A 138 9.05 20.88 6.76
C THR A 138 9.81 19.67 7.30
N ASN A 139 10.48 18.92 6.44
CA ASN A 139 11.23 17.71 6.84
C ASN A 139 12.38 18.05 7.82
N SER A 140 12.98 19.22 7.71
CA SER A 140 14.05 19.65 8.63
C SER A 140 13.55 19.93 10.06
N LEU A 141 12.24 20.06 10.25
CA LEU A 141 11.58 20.31 11.54
C LEU A 141 10.93 19.06 12.16
N LYS A 142 11.10 17.88 11.58
CA LYS A 142 10.47 16.64 12.03
C LYS A 142 10.70 16.34 13.52
N ASN A 143 11.85 16.69 14.07
CA ASN A 143 12.18 16.49 15.49
C ASN A 143 11.69 17.63 16.41
N LYS A 144 11.16 18.71 15.86
CA LYS A 144 10.74 19.92 16.58
C LYS A 144 9.23 20.13 16.54
N ALA A 145 8.62 19.86 15.41
CA ALA A 145 7.21 20.07 15.14
C ALA A 145 6.49 18.76 14.77
N PHE A 146 5.18 18.73 14.99
CA PHE A 146 4.33 17.61 14.60
C PHE A 146 3.75 17.87 13.20
N ILE A 147 4.08 17.05 12.24
CA ILE A 147 3.75 17.25 10.83
C ILE A 147 2.49 16.45 10.47
N ILE A 148 1.47 17.15 9.96
CA ILE A 148 0.23 16.53 9.46
C ILE A 148 0.07 16.87 7.99
N SER A 149 -0.05 15.86 7.14
CA SER A 149 -0.38 16.05 5.73
C SER A 149 -1.88 15.92 5.50
N ILE A 150 -2.45 16.91 4.80
CA ILE A 150 -3.84 16.85 4.33
C ILE A 150 -3.88 15.99 3.06
N ASP A 151 -4.76 15.01 3.07
CA ASP A 151 -5.08 14.11 1.97
C ASP A 151 -3.94 13.16 1.60
N ILE A 152 -2.75 13.66 1.34
CA ILE A 152 -1.55 12.89 0.99
C ILE A 152 -0.28 13.72 1.27
N PRO A 153 0.83 13.13 1.74
CA PRO A 153 2.09 13.83 1.85
C PRO A 153 2.53 14.45 0.52
N SER A 154 2.85 15.73 0.53
CA SER A 154 3.28 16.43 -0.69
C SER A 154 4.55 15.83 -1.26
N GLY A 155 4.51 15.42 -2.53
CA GLY A 155 5.58 14.69 -3.21
C GLY A 155 5.31 13.20 -3.39
N LEU A 156 4.27 12.64 -2.77
CA LEU A 156 3.86 11.23 -2.93
C LEU A 156 2.81 11.09 -4.04
N ASN A 157 2.90 10.04 -4.85
CA ASN A 157 1.89 9.71 -5.86
C ASN A 157 0.73 8.93 -5.23
N ALA A 158 -0.47 9.52 -5.26
CA ALA A 158 -1.67 8.96 -4.65
C ALA A 158 -2.15 7.65 -5.28
N SER A 159 -1.76 7.33 -6.51
CA SER A 159 -2.19 6.11 -7.20
C SER A 159 -1.32 4.90 -6.92
N ASN A 160 0.00 5.06 -6.77
CA ASN A 160 0.93 3.93 -6.74
C ASN A 160 1.98 3.98 -5.62
N GLY A 161 2.01 5.08 -4.84
CA GLY A 161 2.98 5.26 -3.77
C GLY A 161 4.41 5.54 -4.25
N GLU A 162 4.60 5.89 -5.51
CA GLU A 162 5.86 6.39 -6.00
C GLU A 162 6.17 7.78 -5.43
N THR A 163 7.44 8.11 -5.37
CA THR A 163 7.89 9.40 -4.88
C THR A 163 8.80 10.05 -5.89
N PHE A 164 8.72 11.37 -5.97
CA PHE A 164 9.83 12.16 -6.48
C PHE A 164 10.90 12.30 -5.39
N ASN A 165 12.05 12.91 -5.71
CA ASN A 165 13.20 12.97 -4.80
C ASN A 165 12.90 13.57 -3.41
N ASN A 166 11.90 14.46 -3.33
CA ASN A 166 11.54 15.15 -2.09
C ASN A 166 10.04 14.96 -1.78
N VAL A 167 9.76 14.39 -0.61
CA VAL A 167 8.42 14.10 -0.10
C VAL A 167 8.35 14.54 1.34
N VAL A 168 7.21 15.07 1.78
CA VAL A 168 6.97 15.34 3.19
C VAL A 168 6.93 14.05 3.99
N ASN A 169 7.65 14.03 5.13
CA ASN A 169 7.61 12.93 6.09
C ASN A 169 6.62 13.31 7.21
N ALA A 170 5.37 12.97 7.04
CA ALA A 170 4.33 13.28 8.01
C ALA A 170 4.41 12.36 9.24
N ASN A 171 3.98 12.88 10.40
CA ASN A 171 3.64 12.06 11.56
C ASN A 171 2.25 11.46 11.40
N GLN A 172 1.34 12.22 10.77
CA GLN A 172 -0.01 11.78 10.46
C GLN A 172 -0.44 12.27 9.07
N THR A 173 -1.29 11.47 8.40
CA THR A 173 -1.96 11.86 7.16
C THR A 173 -3.47 11.74 7.35
N ILE A 174 -4.20 12.85 7.14
CA ILE A 174 -5.66 12.88 7.23
C ILE A 174 -6.23 12.85 5.82
N MET A 175 -6.73 11.70 5.41
CA MET A 175 -7.35 11.51 4.10
C MET A 175 -8.80 11.95 4.11
N CYS A 176 -9.18 12.72 3.12
CA CYS A 176 -10.54 13.22 2.96
C CYS A 176 -11.26 12.51 1.81
N LEU A 177 -12.54 12.19 1.99
CA LEU A 177 -13.49 11.61 1.02
C LEU A 177 -13.12 10.20 0.54
N THR A 178 -11.88 9.93 0.16
CA THR A 178 -11.40 8.62 -0.31
C THR A 178 -10.07 8.23 0.34
N GLN A 179 -9.87 6.94 0.56
CA GLN A 179 -8.56 6.42 0.94
C GLN A 179 -7.70 6.21 -0.32
N LYS A 180 -6.58 6.93 -0.41
CA LYS A 180 -5.69 6.90 -1.58
C LYS A 180 -4.79 5.66 -1.52
N GLN A 181 -4.88 4.79 -2.54
CA GLN A 181 -4.15 3.53 -2.54
C GLN A 181 -2.61 3.70 -2.46
N GLY A 182 -2.07 4.81 -2.98
CA GLY A 182 -0.64 5.09 -2.94
C GLY A 182 -0.07 5.28 -1.53
N CYS A 183 -0.89 5.64 -0.55
CA CYS A 183 -0.46 5.75 0.84
C CYS A 183 -0.21 4.40 1.51
N PHE A 184 -0.80 3.33 0.99
CA PHE A 184 -0.72 1.98 1.54
C PHE A 184 0.27 1.07 0.78
N THR A 185 0.91 1.56 -0.27
CA THR A 185 1.86 0.79 -1.08
C THR A 185 3.05 1.61 -1.53
N GLY A 186 4.05 0.95 -2.12
CA GLY A 186 5.27 1.60 -2.58
C GLY A 186 6.05 2.23 -1.43
N LYS A 187 6.35 3.52 -1.55
CA LYS A 187 7.00 4.31 -0.50
C LYS A 187 5.99 5.04 0.41
N GLY A 188 4.68 4.94 0.13
CA GLY A 188 3.63 5.59 0.92
C GLY A 188 3.74 5.34 2.42
N PRO A 189 3.85 4.07 2.90
CA PRO A 189 3.98 3.78 4.33
C PRO A 189 5.18 4.44 5.03
N MET A 190 6.23 4.84 4.28
CA MET A 190 7.39 5.53 4.86
C MET A 190 7.13 7.01 5.12
N HIS A 191 6.17 7.62 4.42
CA HIS A 191 5.95 9.06 4.42
C HIS A 191 4.65 9.50 5.08
N CYS A 192 3.65 8.59 5.17
CA CYS A 192 2.31 8.97 5.64
C CYS A 192 2.17 9.03 7.17
N GLY A 193 3.06 8.38 7.95
CA GLY A 193 2.83 8.20 9.38
C GLY A 193 1.53 7.46 9.66
N ASP A 194 0.83 7.80 10.75
CA ASP A 194 -0.47 7.25 11.07
C ASP A 194 -1.54 7.83 10.12
N ILE A 195 -2.36 6.95 9.56
CA ILE A 195 -3.37 7.34 8.56
C ILE A 195 -4.75 7.42 9.21
N PHE A 196 -5.39 8.58 9.08
CA PHE A 196 -6.76 8.83 9.50
C PHE A 196 -7.64 9.12 8.28
N PHE A 197 -8.87 8.64 8.33
CA PHE A 197 -9.81 8.80 7.22
C PHE A 197 -11.06 9.55 7.65
N GLN A 198 -11.44 10.57 6.86
CA GLN A 198 -12.62 11.40 7.05
C GLN A 198 -13.54 11.27 5.83
N ASP A 199 -14.72 10.69 6.01
CA ASP A 199 -15.68 10.46 4.92
C ASP A 199 -16.45 11.72 4.47
N LEU A 200 -16.26 12.83 5.17
CA LEU A 200 -16.92 14.13 4.95
C LEU A 200 -18.46 14.05 4.97
N GLY A 201 -19.02 13.04 5.63
CA GLY A 201 -20.45 12.77 5.70
C GLY A 201 -21.00 12.00 4.49
N PHE A 202 -20.12 11.54 3.57
CA PHE A 202 -20.55 10.73 2.43
C PHE A 202 -20.38 9.24 2.73
N LYS A 203 -21.41 8.64 3.30
CA LYS A 203 -21.44 7.19 3.57
C LYS A 203 -21.67 6.41 2.28
N ASN A 204 -21.06 5.20 2.19
CA ASN A 204 -21.24 4.27 1.05
C ASN A 204 -20.87 4.86 -0.32
N ILE A 205 -19.79 5.62 -0.39
CA ILE A 205 -19.29 6.23 -1.64
C ILE A 205 -19.01 5.19 -2.73
N GLU A 206 -18.79 3.93 -2.38
CA GLU A 206 -18.61 2.81 -3.31
C GLU A 206 -19.86 2.57 -4.19
N LYS A 207 -21.05 2.97 -3.75
CA LYS A 207 -22.27 2.94 -4.56
C LYS A 207 -22.24 4.01 -5.67
N ILE A 208 -21.57 5.14 -5.42
CA ILE A 208 -21.39 6.22 -6.38
C ILE A 208 -20.26 5.90 -7.35
N SER A 209 -19.14 5.41 -6.87
CA SER A 209 -17.98 5.00 -7.66
C SER A 209 -17.19 3.92 -6.95
N LYS A 210 -17.06 2.74 -7.58
CA LYS A 210 -16.25 1.65 -7.05
C LYS A 210 -14.78 2.07 -6.99
N GLY A 211 -14.11 1.72 -5.88
CA GLY A 211 -12.66 1.86 -5.75
C GLY A 211 -11.90 0.92 -6.69
N THR A 212 -10.60 1.08 -6.73
CA THR A 212 -9.69 0.31 -7.59
C THR A 212 -9.08 -0.90 -6.91
N SER A 213 -9.05 -0.89 -5.58
CA SER A 213 -8.49 -1.97 -4.75
C SER A 213 -9.12 -1.96 -3.35
N TYR A 214 -8.80 -2.98 -2.57
CA TYR A 214 -9.25 -3.12 -1.19
C TYR A 214 -8.05 -3.17 -0.24
N LEU A 215 -8.15 -2.50 0.89
CA LEU A 215 -7.26 -2.74 2.01
C LEU A 215 -7.80 -3.95 2.77
N LEU A 216 -6.97 -4.98 2.91
CA LEU A 216 -7.33 -6.17 3.70
C LEU A 216 -7.12 -5.85 5.19
N ASN A 217 -8.21 -5.62 5.91
CA ASN A 217 -8.22 -5.35 7.34
C ASN A 217 -8.57 -6.64 8.10
N GLY A 218 -7.56 -7.45 8.37
CA GLY A 218 -7.74 -8.66 9.16
C GLY A 218 -8.20 -9.88 8.35
N PHE A 219 -8.27 -11.00 9.02
CA PHE A 219 -8.63 -12.31 8.48
C PHE A 219 -9.92 -12.81 9.14
N GLU A 220 -10.92 -13.19 8.35
CA GLU A 220 -12.13 -13.79 8.90
C GLU A 220 -11.87 -15.24 9.34
N TYR A 221 -11.56 -15.44 10.60
CA TYR A 221 -11.32 -16.77 11.20
C TYR A 221 -12.50 -17.73 11.07
N LYS A 222 -13.71 -17.26 10.75
CA LYS A 222 -14.89 -18.10 10.55
C LYS A 222 -14.70 -19.18 9.50
N GLN A 223 -13.93 -18.91 8.46
CA GLN A 223 -13.62 -19.87 7.39
C GLN A 223 -12.66 -20.99 7.81
N LEU A 224 -11.97 -20.82 8.96
CA LEU A 224 -11.04 -21.82 9.51
C LEU A 224 -11.66 -22.68 10.62
N LYS A 225 -12.96 -22.57 10.87
CA LYS A 225 -13.62 -23.43 11.87
C LYS A 225 -13.52 -24.89 11.41
N ARG A 226 -12.85 -25.69 12.23
CA ARG A 226 -12.69 -27.13 12.01
C ARG A 226 -13.84 -27.89 12.66
N ASN A 227 -14.31 -28.93 12.00
CA ASN A 227 -15.22 -29.86 12.63
C ASN A 227 -14.47 -30.61 13.74
N ARG A 228 -15.11 -30.77 14.91
CA ARG A 228 -14.51 -31.47 16.07
C ARG A 228 -14.18 -32.94 15.79
N ILE A 229 -14.86 -33.57 14.83
CA ILE A 229 -14.68 -34.99 14.44
C ILE A 229 -13.64 -35.14 13.33
N SER A 230 -12.89 -34.08 12.97
CA SER A 230 -11.90 -34.15 11.91
C SER A 230 -10.55 -34.72 12.38
N HIS A 231 -9.82 -35.31 11.45
CA HIS A 231 -8.49 -35.89 11.68
C HIS A 231 -7.48 -35.32 10.67
N LYS A 232 -6.18 -35.55 10.87
CA LYS A 232 -5.10 -35.01 10.00
C LYS A 232 -5.30 -35.25 8.50
N GLY A 233 -5.96 -36.36 8.10
CA GLY A 233 -6.23 -36.66 6.69
C GLY A 233 -7.29 -35.73 6.06
N THR A 234 -8.18 -35.14 6.88
CA THR A 234 -9.25 -34.22 6.42
C THR A 234 -8.70 -32.90 5.90
N PHE A 235 -7.53 -32.48 6.41
CA PHE A 235 -6.95 -31.15 6.13
C PHE A 235 -5.91 -31.18 5.00
N GLY A 236 -5.93 -32.21 4.18
CA GLY A 236 -5.10 -32.35 2.99
C GLY A 236 -3.63 -32.59 3.26
N ASN A 237 -2.91 -32.85 2.18
CA ASN A 237 -1.49 -33.11 2.17
C ASN A 237 -0.78 -32.10 1.27
N LEU A 238 0.20 -31.38 1.79
CA LEU A 238 1.02 -30.43 1.05
C LEU A 238 2.34 -31.06 0.63
N LEU A 239 2.71 -30.91 -0.64
CA LEU A 239 4.05 -31.22 -1.12
C LEU A 239 4.85 -29.93 -1.26
N ILE A 240 6.05 -29.89 -0.72
CA ILE A 240 7.03 -28.82 -0.93
C ILE A 240 8.18 -29.37 -1.76
N VAL A 241 8.49 -28.70 -2.87
CA VAL A 241 9.63 -29.00 -3.73
C VAL A 241 10.66 -27.89 -3.54
N GLY A 242 11.70 -28.20 -2.79
CA GLY A 242 12.72 -27.22 -2.38
C GLY A 242 13.60 -27.73 -1.24
N GLY A 243 14.42 -26.82 -0.70
CA GLY A 243 15.38 -27.15 0.38
C GLY A 243 16.51 -28.04 -0.10
N TYR A 244 17.06 -27.75 -1.29
CA TYR A 244 18.20 -28.48 -1.85
C TYR A 244 19.53 -27.85 -1.40
N ASP A 245 20.55 -28.68 -1.30
CA ASP A 245 21.97 -28.31 -1.17
C ASP A 245 22.28 -27.09 -0.28
N GLY A 246 22.05 -27.22 1.04
CA GLY A 246 22.34 -26.17 2.02
C GLY A 246 21.25 -25.13 2.24
N MET A 247 20.13 -25.22 1.49
CA MET A 247 18.96 -24.34 1.63
C MET A 247 17.75 -25.03 2.29
N GLU A 248 17.99 -26.11 3.02
CA GLU A 248 16.96 -26.93 3.68
C GLU A 248 16.07 -26.14 4.63
N GLY A 249 16.63 -25.09 5.24
CA GLY A 249 15.90 -24.20 6.14
C GLY A 249 14.68 -23.54 5.51
N ALA A 250 14.75 -23.14 4.25
CA ALA A 250 13.65 -22.50 3.55
C ALA A 250 12.44 -23.42 3.37
N ALA A 251 12.67 -24.66 2.93
CA ALA A 251 11.60 -25.66 2.79
C ALA A 251 11.04 -26.08 4.16
N ASN A 252 11.89 -26.24 5.17
CA ASN A 252 11.46 -26.56 6.53
C ASN A 252 10.57 -25.46 7.14
N LEU A 253 10.95 -24.20 7.00
CA LEU A 253 10.14 -23.07 7.45
C LEU A 253 8.79 -23.01 6.74
N SER A 254 8.77 -23.23 5.43
CA SER A 254 7.53 -23.32 4.65
C SER A 254 6.64 -24.47 5.12
N GLY A 255 7.23 -25.62 5.44
CA GLY A 255 6.53 -26.79 5.96
C GLY A 255 5.94 -26.55 7.34
N LEU A 256 6.70 -25.98 8.25
CA LEU A 256 6.23 -25.62 9.60
C LEU A 256 5.13 -24.58 9.56
N ALA A 257 5.26 -23.56 8.70
CA ALA A 257 4.21 -22.56 8.50
C ALA A 257 2.90 -23.21 8.02
N ALA A 258 2.99 -24.13 7.07
CA ALA A 258 1.83 -24.87 6.57
C ALA A 258 1.17 -25.73 7.66
N LEU A 259 1.94 -26.45 8.48
CA LEU A 259 1.41 -27.21 9.61
C LEU A 259 0.71 -26.32 10.63
N ARG A 260 1.33 -25.18 10.99
CA ARG A 260 0.76 -24.21 11.95
C ARG A 260 -0.51 -23.53 11.43
N THR A 261 -0.62 -23.33 10.11
CA THR A 261 -1.86 -22.83 9.49
C THR A 261 -2.91 -23.90 9.29
N GLY A 262 -2.54 -25.17 9.51
CA GLY A 262 -3.51 -26.25 9.65
C GLY A 262 -3.52 -27.31 8.59
N VAL A 263 -2.49 -27.42 7.76
CA VAL A 263 -2.35 -28.55 6.84
C VAL A 263 -2.23 -29.87 7.61
N GLY A 264 -2.85 -30.91 7.13
CA GLY A 264 -2.86 -32.21 7.80
C GLY A 264 -1.54 -32.94 7.79
N LYS A 265 -0.81 -32.92 6.66
CA LYS A 265 0.53 -33.48 6.51
C LYS A 265 1.34 -32.66 5.52
N VAL A 266 2.65 -32.52 5.80
CA VAL A 266 3.60 -31.88 4.88
C VAL A 266 4.64 -32.90 4.44
N TYR A 267 4.88 -32.90 3.16
CA TYR A 267 5.92 -33.69 2.50
C TYR A 267 6.94 -32.74 1.87
N ILE A 268 8.23 -32.99 2.03
CA ILE A 268 9.30 -32.26 1.34
C ILE A 268 10.05 -33.21 0.42
N LEU A 269 10.12 -32.84 -0.86
CA LEU A 269 10.87 -33.56 -1.88
C LEU A 269 12.28 -32.98 -1.97
N ASN A 270 13.25 -33.60 -1.30
CA ASN A 270 14.66 -33.26 -1.37
C ASN A 270 15.55 -34.43 -0.96
N ASN A 271 16.87 -34.27 -1.04
CA ASN A 271 17.86 -35.26 -0.63
C ASN A 271 18.58 -34.86 0.68
N SER A 272 18.06 -33.91 1.43
CA SER A 272 18.69 -33.40 2.65
C SER A 272 18.84 -34.47 3.73
N LYS A 273 19.97 -34.43 4.43
CA LYS A 273 20.21 -35.21 5.64
C LYS A 273 19.61 -34.56 6.90
N LYS A 274 19.36 -33.24 6.86
CA LYS A 274 18.74 -32.47 7.95
C LYS A 274 17.23 -32.62 7.89
N LYS A 275 16.63 -33.35 8.81
CA LYS A 275 15.20 -33.63 8.88
C LYS A 275 14.55 -32.94 10.07
N ASN A 276 13.30 -32.55 9.89
CA ASN A 276 12.41 -32.12 10.96
C ASN A 276 11.41 -33.24 11.26
N ASN A 277 11.20 -33.56 12.52
CA ASN A 277 10.37 -34.70 12.94
C ASN A 277 8.88 -34.51 12.63
N GLU A 278 8.42 -33.31 12.39
CA GLU A 278 7.02 -32.99 12.07
C GLU A 278 6.72 -33.14 10.56
N ILE A 279 7.76 -33.30 9.71
CA ILE A 279 7.68 -33.25 8.26
C ILE A 279 8.13 -34.59 7.68
N ILE A 280 7.44 -35.04 6.63
CA ILE A 280 7.76 -36.28 5.92
C ILE A 280 8.70 -35.96 4.77
N PHE A 281 9.91 -36.48 4.79
CA PHE A 281 10.90 -36.28 3.73
C PHE A 281 10.85 -37.39 2.71
N ILE A 282 10.88 -37.02 1.43
CA ILE A 282 10.84 -37.93 0.29
C ILE A 282 12.08 -37.66 -0.56
N LYS A 283 12.70 -38.77 -1.01
CA LYS A 283 13.86 -38.70 -1.93
C LYS A 283 13.48 -37.94 -3.21
N ASN A 284 14.36 -37.02 -3.61
CA ASN A 284 14.18 -36.27 -4.85
C ASN A 284 14.36 -37.19 -6.07
N SER A 285 13.26 -37.81 -6.49
CA SER A 285 13.19 -38.56 -7.74
C SER A 285 11.78 -38.52 -8.30
N LEU A 286 11.65 -38.62 -9.62
CA LEU A 286 10.34 -38.70 -10.29
C LEU A 286 9.55 -39.96 -9.89
N ILE A 287 10.23 -41.03 -9.59
CA ILE A 287 9.59 -42.29 -9.16
C ILE A 287 8.86 -42.07 -7.83
N GLU A 288 9.56 -41.53 -6.83
CA GLU A 288 8.98 -41.26 -5.52
C GLU A 288 7.90 -40.15 -5.58
N LEU A 289 8.12 -39.13 -6.41
CA LEU A 289 7.11 -38.12 -6.67
C LEU A 289 5.82 -38.71 -7.23
N LYS A 290 5.89 -39.54 -8.25
CA LYS A 290 4.72 -40.20 -8.88
C LYS A 290 3.94 -41.07 -7.91
N LYS A 291 4.62 -41.79 -7.00
CA LYS A 291 3.97 -42.60 -5.96
C LYS A 291 3.13 -41.80 -4.98
N ILE A 292 3.61 -40.59 -4.60
CA ILE A 292 2.94 -39.78 -3.59
C ILE A 292 1.92 -38.81 -4.17
N LEU A 293 2.12 -38.33 -5.40
CA LEU A 293 1.33 -37.28 -6.03
C LEU A 293 -0.19 -37.48 -5.98
N PRO A 294 -0.74 -38.73 -6.11
CA PRO A 294 -2.17 -38.94 -5.95
C PRO A 294 -2.73 -38.52 -4.59
N LYS A 295 -1.92 -38.60 -3.53
CA LYS A 295 -2.30 -38.21 -2.15
C LYS A 295 -2.14 -36.74 -1.87
N ILE A 296 -1.49 -35.97 -2.74
CA ILE A 296 -1.19 -34.53 -2.55
C ILE A 296 -2.39 -33.69 -2.94
N SER A 297 -2.73 -32.73 -2.08
CA SER A 297 -3.82 -31.76 -2.28
C SER A 297 -3.33 -30.48 -2.94
N ALA A 298 -2.14 -29.98 -2.57
CA ALA A 298 -1.53 -28.78 -3.12
C ALA A 298 0.01 -28.87 -3.10
N ILE A 299 0.67 -28.02 -3.86
CA ILE A 299 2.13 -28.05 -4.03
C ILE A 299 2.70 -26.64 -3.81
N VAL A 300 3.81 -26.55 -3.07
CA VAL A 300 4.67 -25.36 -2.99
C VAL A 300 5.96 -25.66 -3.73
N ILE A 301 6.37 -24.78 -4.63
CA ILE A 301 7.58 -24.94 -5.43
C ILE A 301 8.47 -23.71 -5.27
N GLY A 302 9.73 -23.92 -4.92
CA GLY A 302 10.74 -22.90 -5.04
C GLY A 302 11.52 -22.54 -3.78
N PRO A 303 10.99 -22.64 -2.55
CA PRO A 303 11.75 -22.29 -1.35
C PRO A 303 13.06 -23.10 -1.24
N GLY A 304 14.21 -22.45 -1.48
CA GLY A 304 15.52 -23.10 -1.46
C GLY A 304 15.68 -24.22 -2.49
N LEU A 305 15.12 -24.08 -3.68
CA LEU A 305 15.10 -25.14 -4.71
C LEU A 305 16.45 -25.29 -5.44
N GLY A 306 17.21 -24.21 -5.60
CA GLY A 306 18.46 -24.23 -6.39
C GLY A 306 18.21 -24.51 -7.88
N LYS A 307 19.24 -25.10 -8.56
CA LYS A 307 19.25 -25.21 -10.02
C LYS A 307 18.82 -26.59 -10.58
N ASN A 308 18.76 -27.65 -9.76
CA ASN A 308 18.69 -29.04 -10.23
C ASN A 308 17.31 -29.70 -10.16
N ALA A 309 16.23 -28.97 -10.47
CA ALA A 309 14.88 -29.51 -10.36
C ALA A 309 14.06 -29.48 -11.66
N ASP A 310 14.66 -29.24 -12.82
CA ASP A 310 13.96 -28.95 -14.07
C ASP A 310 12.97 -30.07 -14.47
N GLU A 311 13.36 -31.32 -14.38
CA GLU A 311 12.54 -32.46 -14.75
C GLU A 311 11.29 -32.59 -13.84
N VAL A 312 11.48 -32.46 -12.52
CA VAL A 312 10.40 -32.47 -11.53
C VAL A 312 9.42 -31.32 -11.78
N LEU A 313 9.95 -30.12 -12.02
CA LEU A 313 9.14 -28.93 -12.26
C LEU A 313 8.34 -29.03 -13.56
N ARG A 314 8.93 -29.50 -14.66
CA ARG A 314 8.22 -29.75 -15.92
C ARG A 314 7.09 -30.77 -15.75
N TYR A 315 7.31 -31.80 -14.95
CA TYR A 315 6.27 -32.77 -14.65
C TYR A 315 5.14 -32.16 -13.82
N LEU A 316 5.45 -31.49 -12.72
CA LEU A 316 4.47 -30.86 -11.84
C LEU A 316 3.69 -29.72 -12.52
N TRP A 317 4.34 -28.97 -13.41
CA TRP A 317 3.71 -27.89 -14.16
C TRP A 317 2.52 -28.38 -15.01
N LYS A 318 2.56 -29.60 -15.48
CA LYS A 318 1.51 -30.22 -16.29
C LYS A 318 0.36 -30.82 -15.47
N THR A 319 0.51 -30.92 -14.15
CA THR A 319 -0.52 -31.52 -13.28
C THR A 319 -1.67 -30.53 -13.04
N ASN A 320 -2.82 -31.04 -12.63
CA ASN A 320 -3.99 -30.23 -12.26
C ASN A 320 -4.00 -29.83 -10.77
N LYS A 321 -2.95 -30.12 -10.01
CA LYS A 321 -2.86 -29.73 -8.59
C LYS A 321 -2.69 -28.22 -8.43
N PRO A 322 -3.30 -27.59 -7.43
CA PRO A 322 -2.98 -26.20 -7.05
C PRO A 322 -1.50 -26.03 -6.74
N ILE A 323 -0.90 -24.94 -7.22
CA ILE A 323 0.53 -24.64 -6.99
C ILE A 323 0.70 -23.25 -6.41
N VAL A 324 1.55 -23.14 -5.37
CA VAL A 324 2.17 -21.89 -4.94
C VAL A 324 3.61 -21.87 -5.47
N LEU A 325 3.97 -20.84 -6.22
CA LEU A 325 5.29 -20.69 -6.83
C LEU A 325 6.01 -19.50 -6.23
N ASP A 326 7.18 -19.72 -5.62
CA ASP A 326 8.02 -18.71 -4.98
C ASP A 326 9.50 -18.87 -5.38
N ALA A 327 10.31 -17.88 -5.10
CA ALA A 327 11.78 -17.91 -5.19
C ALA A 327 12.30 -18.56 -6.49
N ASP A 328 13.12 -19.62 -6.40
CA ASP A 328 13.70 -20.29 -7.56
C ASP A 328 12.66 -20.92 -8.49
N GLY A 329 11.46 -21.23 -8.00
CA GLY A 329 10.34 -21.63 -8.84
C GLY A 329 9.89 -20.53 -9.80
N LEU A 330 9.90 -19.28 -9.37
CA LEU A 330 9.63 -18.10 -10.22
C LEU A 330 10.76 -17.87 -11.23
N ASN A 331 12.02 -18.06 -10.81
CA ASN A 331 13.18 -18.00 -11.69
C ASN A 331 13.13 -19.07 -12.78
N TRP A 332 12.73 -20.29 -12.42
CA TRP A 332 12.49 -21.36 -13.37
C TRP A 332 11.39 -20.99 -14.37
N LEU A 333 10.26 -20.48 -13.87
CA LEU A 333 9.13 -20.06 -14.72
C LEU A 333 9.55 -19.00 -15.74
N SER A 334 10.36 -18.04 -15.36
CA SER A 334 10.82 -16.97 -16.26
C SER A 334 11.54 -17.49 -17.50
N LYS A 335 12.23 -18.62 -17.37
CA LYS A 335 13.03 -19.27 -18.43
C LYS A 335 12.26 -20.35 -19.22
N ASN A 336 11.29 -21.01 -18.59
CA ASN A 336 10.61 -22.19 -19.11
C ASN A 336 9.13 -21.98 -19.43
N PHE A 337 8.64 -20.73 -19.33
CA PHE A 337 7.23 -20.45 -19.59
C PHE A 337 6.88 -20.65 -21.07
N ASN A 338 5.96 -21.56 -21.34
CA ASN A 338 5.43 -21.84 -22.67
C ASN A 338 3.90 -21.74 -22.73
N LYS A 339 3.21 -22.03 -21.63
CA LYS A 339 1.75 -22.05 -21.57
C LYS A 339 1.25 -21.69 -20.17
N LYS A 340 0.15 -20.95 -20.09
CA LYS A 340 -0.57 -20.68 -18.84
C LYS A 340 -1.14 -22.00 -18.29
N ARG A 341 -1.10 -22.14 -16.97
CA ARG A 341 -1.83 -23.21 -16.30
C ARG A 341 -3.31 -22.88 -16.26
N THR A 342 -4.13 -23.92 -16.39
CA THR A 342 -5.58 -23.86 -16.17
C THR A 342 -5.95 -24.06 -14.70
N SER A 343 -5.12 -24.79 -13.96
CA SER A 343 -5.30 -25.06 -12.53
C SER A 343 -4.84 -23.88 -11.67
N GLU A 344 -5.39 -23.77 -10.48
CA GLU A 344 -5.06 -22.72 -9.54
C GLU A 344 -3.54 -22.58 -9.34
N THR A 345 -3.06 -21.39 -9.52
CA THR A 345 -1.64 -21.06 -9.33
C THR A 345 -1.52 -19.71 -8.65
N ILE A 346 -0.79 -19.69 -7.53
CA ILE A 346 -0.46 -18.48 -6.78
C ILE A 346 1.03 -18.22 -6.97
N TYR A 347 1.37 -17.00 -7.34
CA TYR A 347 2.75 -16.54 -7.51
C TYR A 347 3.06 -15.51 -6.45
N THR A 348 4.20 -15.64 -5.77
CA THR A 348 4.56 -14.78 -4.64
C THR A 348 5.88 -14.03 -4.85
N PRO A 349 6.07 -13.30 -5.96
CA PRO A 349 7.33 -12.62 -6.23
C PRO A 349 7.59 -11.45 -5.28
N HIS A 350 8.84 -11.23 -4.91
CA HIS A 350 9.32 -9.93 -4.49
C HIS A 350 9.63 -9.06 -5.72
N HIS A 351 10.01 -7.79 -5.54
CA HIS A 351 10.27 -6.85 -6.65
C HIS A 351 11.27 -7.40 -7.69
N GLY A 352 12.40 -7.96 -7.23
CA GLY A 352 13.43 -8.49 -8.11
C GLY A 352 12.95 -9.67 -8.97
N GLU A 353 12.22 -10.61 -8.39
CA GLU A 353 11.62 -11.75 -9.10
C GLU A 353 10.58 -11.28 -10.13
N ALA A 354 9.74 -10.32 -9.75
CA ALA A 354 8.75 -9.74 -10.67
C ALA A 354 9.43 -9.01 -11.85
N ARG A 355 10.53 -8.29 -11.60
CA ARG A 355 11.37 -7.67 -12.63
C ARG A 355 11.91 -8.70 -13.61
N THR A 356 12.44 -9.81 -13.11
CA THR A 356 12.94 -10.92 -13.95
C THR A 356 11.82 -11.51 -14.81
N LEU A 357 10.64 -11.78 -14.25
CA LEU A 357 9.47 -12.30 -14.97
C LEU A 357 8.96 -11.34 -16.06
N LEU A 358 9.02 -10.03 -15.82
CA LEU A 358 8.60 -9.00 -16.76
C LEU A 358 9.70 -8.66 -17.78
N ASN A 359 10.93 -9.08 -17.54
CA ASN A 359 12.13 -8.69 -18.28
C ASN A 359 12.31 -7.16 -18.39
N ARG A 360 11.92 -6.43 -17.36
CA ARG A 360 12.04 -4.97 -17.24
C ARG A 360 11.80 -4.51 -15.82
N ASP A 361 12.36 -3.37 -15.46
CA ASP A 361 12.07 -2.72 -14.18
C ASP A 361 10.69 -2.04 -14.18
N PHE A 362 10.17 -1.80 -12.99
CA PHE A 362 8.89 -1.11 -12.77
C PHE A 362 8.92 -0.44 -11.39
N SER A 363 8.23 0.67 -11.28
CA SER A 363 7.97 1.36 -10.03
C SER A 363 6.52 1.14 -9.58
N ASP A 364 5.57 1.12 -10.51
CA ASP A 364 4.14 0.91 -10.25
C ASP A 364 3.80 -0.59 -10.11
N LYS A 365 3.59 -1.02 -8.87
CA LYS A 365 3.21 -2.41 -8.52
C LYS A 365 1.87 -2.83 -9.14
N PHE A 366 0.86 -1.94 -9.20
CA PHE A 366 -0.45 -2.26 -9.77
C PHE A 366 -0.36 -2.54 -11.26
N SER A 367 0.42 -1.74 -11.99
CA SER A 367 0.70 -1.99 -13.41
C SER A 367 1.48 -3.28 -13.61
N ALA A 368 2.47 -3.55 -12.77
CA ALA A 368 3.28 -4.77 -12.82
C ALA A 368 2.42 -6.03 -12.65
N ILE A 369 1.58 -6.09 -11.62
CA ILE A 369 0.67 -7.23 -11.40
C ILE A 369 -0.28 -7.46 -12.58
N LYS A 370 -0.87 -6.40 -13.14
CA LYS A 370 -1.75 -6.52 -14.32
C LYS A 370 -1.02 -7.18 -15.50
N LYS A 371 0.24 -6.79 -15.74
CA LYS A 371 1.07 -7.38 -16.80
C LYS A 371 1.45 -8.83 -16.52
N LEU A 372 1.85 -9.14 -15.28
CA LEU A 372 2.16 -10.50 -14.85
C LEU A 372 0.93 -11.40 -15.00
N LYS A 373 -0.24 -10.97 -14.50
CA LYS A 373 -1.50 -11.71 -14.65
C LYS A 373 -1.89 -11.90 -16.12
N LYS A 374 -1.72 -10.87 -16.96
CA LYS A 374 -1.97 -10.98 -18.40
C LYS A 374 -1.05 -12.02 -19.05
N LYS A 375 0.23 -12.04 -18.69
CA LYS A 375 1.23 -12.96 -19.29
C LYS A 375 1.08 -14.38 -18.79
N TYR A 376 1.01 -14.60 -17.47
CA TYR A 376 1.12 -15.91 -16.85
C TYR A 376 -0.20 -16.50 -16.34
N GLY A 377 -1.26 -15.68 -16.17
CA GLY A 377 -2.50 -16.08 -15.51
C GLY A 377 -2.40 -16.12 -14.00
N GLY A 378 -3.27 -16.86 -13.33
CA GLY A 378 -3.25 -17.13 -11.90
C GLY A 378 -3.44 -15.91 -10.98
N THR A 379 -3.13 -16.10 -9.70
CA THR A 379 -3.18 -15.07 -8.64
C THR A 379 -1.78 -14.64 -8.27
N TRP A 380 -1.58 -13.34 -8.11
CA TRP A 380 -0.27 -12.74 -7.84
C TRP A 380 -0.26 -12.03 -6.50
N ILE A 381 0.79 -12.27 -5.71
CA ILE A 381 1.07 -11.60 -4.45
C ILE A 381 2.45 -10.94 -4.59
N LEU A 382 2.48 -9.68 -5.00
CA LEU A 382 3.73 -8.92 -5.13
C LEU A 382 4.16 -8.40 -3.76
N LYS A 383 5.14 -9.07 -3.17
CA LYS A 383 5.65 -8.84 -1.82
C LYS A 383 6.35 -7.48 -1.68
N GLY A 384 6.40 -6.96 -0.45
CA GLY A 384 7.11 -5.73 -0.05
C GLY A 384 6.22 -4.78 0.73
N ALA A 385 6.71 -3.56 0.97
CA ALA A 385 5.94 -2.52 1.64
C ALA A 385 4.63 -2.27 0.87
N GLY A 386 3.48 -2.46 1.55
CA GLY A 386 2.18 -2.53 0.89
C GLY A 386 2.15 -3.64 -0.16
N THR A 387 2.13 -4.90 0.29
CA THR A 387 1.95 -6.08 -0.58
C THR A 387 0.63 -5.97 -1.35
N ILE A 388 0.64 -6.32 -2.62
CA ILE A 388 -0.54 -6.28 -3.51
C ILE A 388 -0.82 -7.68 -4.04
#